data_c179db6def0010dd055eb2befb5be7cc
#
_entry.id   c179db6def0010dd055eb2befb5be7cc
#
_cell.length_a   1.000
_cell.length_b   1.000
_cell.length_c   1.000
_cell.angle_alpha   90.00
_cell.angle_beta   90.00
_cell.angle_gamma   90.00
#
_symmetry.space_group_name_H-M   'P 1'
#
loop_
_entity.id
_entity.type
_entity.pdbx_description
1 polymer ?
#
loop_
_entity_poly.entity_id
_entity_poly.type
_entity_poly.pdbx_seq_one_letter_code
_entity_poly.pdbx_strand_id
1 'polypeptide(L)'
;MKSSPTDRNDIRGWAFTPTLNPGFEIHSKNHRFYLSTGIGAALKGLYYNKLNYTKPVFNPSMGINYTFSANSKLSISTGYTTSIGDMMTLLTEPMQVDYRSVRTSSGIIGESDTWHTSGEWKWQLPMQYFTLSLAASHSEGKQNTLTSQSVSGIDISNTSLLRDSRSSSTSFSVAATKNIPSLFAKFGANGRYSFGSGEQAVNETAIDTRTNSYALHGNTTITPVPWLELRYDINYGWSRSRYSQKSNTTTSISHSGAVHIFPIATLDLSLDYDHVRRQLTADQYKRMSLFNASAQYKCKRLVLRLELDNLLNQRHYAYTIFNGINNYTYDYALCGRTVMLRATFKL
;
A
#
# COMPACT_ATOMS: atom_id res chain seq x y z
N MET A 1 -27.52 -18.79 1.20
CA MET A 1 -27.45 -20.00 0.35
C MET A 1 -27.04 -21.19 1.21
N LYS A 2 -27.79 -22.29 1.24
CA LYS A 2 -27.31 -23.54 1.82
C LYS A 2 -26.41 -24.19 0.76
N SER A 3 -25.13 -24.40 1.06
CA SER A 3 -24.25 -25.17 0.20
C SER A 3 -24.82 -26.59 0.04
N SER A 4 -24.98 -27.02 -1.20
CA SER A 4 -25.30 -28.41 -1.49
C SER A 4 -24.08 -29.28 -1.08
N PRO A 5 -24.28 -30.51 -0.56
CA PRO A 5 -23.15 -31.39 -0.21
C PRO A 5 -22.26 -31.78 -1.41
N THR A 6 -22.66 -31.44 -2.62
CA THR A 6 -21.92 -31.67 -3.87
C THR A 6 -20.97 -30.54 -4.25
N ASP A 7 -21.09 -29.36 -3.61
CA ASP A 7 -20.24 -28.19 -3.91
C ASP A 7 -18.91 -28.32 -3.15
N ARG A 8 -18.02 -29.15 -3.67
CA ARG A 8 -16.73 -29.46 -3.09
C ARG A 8 -15.62 -29.05 -4.05
N ASN A 9 -14.87 -28.02 -3.68
CA ASN A 9 -13.59 -27.69 -4.31
C ASN A 9 -12.50 -28.63 -3.78
N ASP A 10 -12.32 -29.81 -4.38
CA ASP A 10 -11.21 -30.72 -4.06
C ASP A 10 -10.12 -30.53 -5.13
N ILE A 11 -9.10 -29.76 -4.80
CA ILE A 11 -7.94 -29.49 -5.66
C ILE A 11 -6.77 -30.33 -5.21
N ARG A 12 -6.30 -31.20 -6.08
CA ARG A 12 -5.02 -31.91 -5.93
C ARG A 12 -4.12 -31.56 -7.10
N GLY A 13 -3.02 -30.92 -6.79
CA GLY A 13 -2.09 -30.52 -7.83
C GLY A 13 -0.72 -30.17 -7.25
N TRP A 14 0.22 -29.99 -8.13
CA TRP A 14 1.56 -29.55 -7.80
C TRP A 14 2.04 -28.53 -8.83
N ALA A 15 2.85 -27.60 -8.39
CA ALA A 15 3.49 -26.61 -9.23
C ALA A 15 5.01 -26.75 -9.13
N PHE A 16 5.67 -26.62 -10.25
CA PHE A 16 7.11 -26.63 -10.30
C PHE A 16 7.62 -25.46 -11.14
N THR A 17 8.69 -24.81 -10.69
CA THR A 17 9.20 -23.61 -11.35
C THR A 17 10.73 -23.60 -11.28
N PRO A 18 11.43 -24.35 -12.13
CA PRO A 18 12.87 -24.18 -12.27
C PRO A 18 13.15 -22.79 -12.85
N THR A 19 14.10 -22.08 -12.27
CA THR A 19 14.48 -20.74 -12.68
C THR A 19 15.96 -20.67 -12.96
N LEU A 20 16.32 -19.94 -14.01
CA LEU A 20 17.69 -19.56 -14.35
C LEU A 20 17.75 -18.02 -14.42
N ASN A 21 18.61 -17.40 -13.64
CA ASN A 21 18.71 -15.95 -13.55
C ASN A 21 20.15 -15.47 -13.82
N PRO A 22 20.66 -15.58 -15.06
CA PRO A 22 21.95 -14.99 -15.40
C PRO A 22 21.84 -13.46 -15.31
N GLY A 23 22.87 -12.85 -14.77
CA GLY A 23 22.97 -11.40 -14.67
C GLY A 23 24.37 -10.94 -15.08
N PHE A 24 24.45 -9.71 -15.62
CA PHE A 24 25.67 -9.05 -15.96
C PHE A 24 25.74 -7.69 -15.27
N GLU A 25 26.92 -7.36 -14.79
CA GLU A 25 27.18 -6.08 -14.14
C GLU A 25 28.37 -5.40 -14.80
N ILE A 26 28.21 -4.14 -15.11
CA ILE A 26 29.26 -3.31 -15.71
C ILE A 26 29.49 -2.11 -14.78
N HIS A 27 30.72 -1.94 -14.34
CA HIS A 27 31.15 -0.81 -13.54
C HIS A 27 32.15 0.04 -14.32
N SER A 28 31.96 1.36 -14.30
CA SER A 28 32.99 2.26 -14.80
C SER A 28 34.19 2.32 -13.84
N LYS A 29 35.39 2.58 -14.37
CA LYS A 29 36.63 2.69 -13.57
C LYS A 29 36.54 3.73 -12.43
N ASN A 30 35.76 4.79 -12.63
CA ASN A 30 35.57 5.84 -11.63
C ASN A 30 34.36 5.59 -10.71
N HIS A 31 33.72 4.41 -10.77
CA HIS A 31 32.54 4.01 -10.00
C HIS A 31 31.32 4.95 -10.11
N ARG A 32 31.29 5.83 -11.13
CA ARG A 32 30.17 6.75 -11.34
C ARG A 32 29.02 6.13 -12.11
N PHE A 33 29.31 5.14 -12.93
CA PHE A 33 28.32 4.43 -13.73
C PHE A 33 28.28 2.96 -13.33
N TYR A 34 27.08 2.47 -13.10
CA TYR A 34 26.78 1.07 -12.84
C TYR A 34 25.60 0.64 -13.68
N LEU A 35 25.77 -0.40 -14.46
CA LEU A 35 24.72 -1.06 -15.23
C LEU A 35 24.56 -2.49 -14.72
N SER A 36 23.36 -2.89 -14.39
CA SER A 36 22.99 -4.28 -14.11
C SER A 36 21.96 -4.73 -15.13
N THR A 37 22.11 -5.93 -15.64
CA THR A 37 21.11 -6.59 -16.47
C THR A 37 20.87 -7.97 -15.95
N GLY A 38 19.62 -8.40 -15.94
CA GLY A 38 19.21 -9.74 -15.54
C GLY A 38 18.26 -10.33 -16.56
N ILE A 39 18.38 -11.62 -16.79
CA ILE A 39 17.45 -12.39 -17.62
C ILE A 39 16.91 -13.52 -16.77
N GLY A 40 15.70 -13.31 -16.21
CA GLY A 40 14.98 -14.39 -15.53
C GLY A 40 14.34 -15.31 -16.57
N ALA A 41 14.76 -16.54 -16.68
CA ALA A 41 14.09 -17.56 -17.45
C ALA A 41 13.54 -18.63 -16.52
N ALA A 42 12.27 -18.99 -16.66
CA ALA A 42 11.64 -20.01 -15.86
C ALA A 42 10.73 -20.89 -16.73
N LEU A 43 10.61 -22.15 -16.36
CA LEU A 43 9.58 -23.02 -16.89
C LEU A 43 8.53 -23.23 -15.81
N LYS A 44 7.36 -22.60 -15.94
CA LYS A 44 6.26 -22.79 -15.00
C LYS A 44 5.38 -23.94 -15.44
N GLY A 45 5.32 -24.97 -14.60
CA GLY A 45 4.42 -26.12 -14.77
C GLY A 45 3.35 -26.11 -13.67
N LEU A 46 2.10 -26.22 -14.05
CA LEU A 46 0.97 -26.43 -13.16
C LEU A 46 0.29 -27.74 -13.54
N TYR A 47 0.19 -28.65 -12.59
CA TYR A 47 -0.45 -29.94 -12.75
C TYR A 47 -1.61 -30.01 -11.78
N TYR A 48 -2.81 -30.03 -12.33
CA TYR A 48 -4.01 -29.98 -11.54
C TYR A 48 -5.04 -30.97 -12.09
N ASN A 49 -5.43 -31.95 -11.29
CA ASN A 49 -6.33 -33.04 -11.71
C ASN A 49 -5.89 -33.64 -13.06
N LYS A 50 -6.55 -33.31 -14.15
CA LYS A 50 -6.23 -33.72 -15.53
C LYS A 50 -5.67 -32.59 -16.38
N LEU A 51 -5.50 -31.40 -15.82
CA LEU A 51 -4.97 -30.25 -16.51
C LEU A 51 -3.46 -30.18 -16.37
N ASN A 52 -2.76 -30.26 -17.50
CA ASN A 52 -1.33 -30.04 -17.56
C ASN A 52 -1.08 -28.72 -18.28
N TYR A 53 -0.51 -27.78 -17.58
CA TYR A 53 -0.15 -26.46 -18.13
C TYR A 53 1.34 -26.24 -17.92
N THR A 54 2.06 -25.97 -19.00
CA THR A 54 3.49 -25.67 -18.95
C THR A 54 3.79 -24.50 -19.87
N LYS A 55 4.41 -23.46 -19.34
CA LYS A 55 4.77 -22.25 -20.09
C LYS A 55 6.18 -21.79 -19.76
N PRO A 56 7.03 -21.53 -20.78
CA PRO A 56 8.27 -20.81 -20.58
C PRO A 56 7.97 -19.34 -20.26
N VAL A 57 8.67 -18.80 -19.27
CA VAL A 57 8.55 -17.41 -18.81
C VAL A 57 9.90 -16.74 -18.94
N PHE A 58 9.89 -15.54 -19.49
CA PHE A 58 11.08 -14.73 -19.70
C PHE A 58 10.90 -13.36 -19.06
N ASN A 59 11.72 -13.04 -18.06
CA ASN A 59 11.62 -11.85 -17.24
C ASN A 59 12.94 -11.03 -17.30
N PRO A 60 13.16 -10.27 -18.39
CA PRO A 60 14.33 -9.41 -18.48
C PRO A 60 14.22 -8.21 -17.54
N SER A 61 15.35 -7.79 -17.00
CA SER A 61 15.46 -6.59 -16.19
C SER A 61 16.76 -5.84 -16.47
N MET A 62 16.72 -4.52 -16.32
CA MET A 62 17.87 -3.65 -16.46
C MET A 62 17.83 -2.54 -15.40
N GLY A 63 18.97 -2.27 -14.80
CA GLY A 63 19.15 -1.19 -13.84
C GLY A 63 20.35 -0.33 -14.21
N ILE A 64 20.20 0.97 -14.16
CA ILE A 64 21.26 1.96 -14.37
C ILE A 64 21.35 2.83 -13.13
N ASN A 65 22.56 2.96 -12.60
CA ASN A 65 22.87 3.94 -11.55
C ASN A 65 23.97 4.86 -12.06
N TYR A 66 23.71 6.15 -11.97
CA TYR A 66 24.68 7.17 -12.35
C TYR A 66 24.89 8.19 -11.23
N THR A 67 26.12 8.36 -10.81
CA THR A 67 26.53 9.31 -9.78
C THR A 67 27.14 10.54 -10.46
N PHE A 68 26.35 11.63 -10.56
CA PHE A 68 26.80 12.89 -11.15
C PHE A 68 27.90 13.55 -10.30
N SER A 69 27.70 13.52 -9.00
CA SER A 69 28.60 14.05 -7.98
C SER A 69 28.44 13.29 -6.68
N ALA A 70 29.28 13.58 -5.68
CA ALA A 70 29.11 13.01 -4.34
C ALA A 70 27.71 13.26 -3.74
N ASN A 71 27.03 14.28 -4.23
CA ASN A 71 25.73 14.72 -3.71
C ASN A 71 24.53 14.37 -4.60
N SER A 72 24.77 13.85 -5.81
CA SER A 72 23.68 13.65 -6.79
C SER A 72 23.80 12.29 -7.47
N LYS A 73 22.72 11.51 -7.38
CA LYS A 73 22.63 10.17 -7.94
C LYS A 73 21.29 9.99 -8.68
N LEU A 74 21.37 9.38 -9.87
CA LEU A 74 20.21 8.92 -10.64
C LEU A 74 20.22 7.39 -10.66
N SER A 75 19.06 6.81 -10.40
CA SER A 75 18.81 5.37 -10.53
C SER A 75 17.63 5.16 -11.46
N ILE A 76 17.78 4.32 -12.47
CA ILE A 76 16.71 3.94 -13.40
C ILE A 76 16.64 2.43 -13.42
N SER A 77 15.45 1.87 -13.35
CA SER A 77 15.23 0.44 -13.51
C SER A 77 14.04 0.17 -14.42
N THR A 78 14.17 -0.86 -15.23
CA THR A 78 13.08 -1.36 -16.07
C THR A 78 13.09 -2.87 -16.05
N GLY A 79 11.92 -3.47 -16.17
CA GLY A 79 11.79 -4.92 -16.20
C GLY A 79 10.46 -5.35 -16.76
N TYR A 80 10.45 -6.56 -17.26
CA TYR A 80 9.26 -7.26 -17.71
C TYR A 80 9.05 -8.50 -16.86
N THR A 81 7.84 -8.74 -16.42
CA THR A 81 7.50 -9.86 -15.55
C THR A 81 6.25 -10.55 -16.07
N THR A 82 6.37 -11.83 -16.34
CA THR A 82 5.22 -12.70 -16.60
C THR A 82 4.85 -13.46 -15.33
N SER A 83 3.61 -13.33 -14.91
CA SER A 83 3.02 -14.09 -13.80
C SER A 83 1.95 -15.02 -14.32
N ILE A 84 1.93 -16.24 -13.78
CA ILE A 84 0.89 -17.23 -14.00
C ILE A 84 0.13 -17.36 -12.72
N GLY A 85 -1.19 -17.24 -12.76
CA GLY A 85 -2.07 -17.23 -11.61
C GLY A 85 -1.94 -18.47 -10.74
N ASP A 86 -2.40 -18.36 -9.52
CA ASP A 86 -2.36 -19.42 -8.54
C ASP A 86 -3.48 -20.46 -8.75
N MET A 87 -3.41 -21.55 -8.00
CA MET A 87 -4.40 -22.64 -8.04
C MET A 87 -5.82 -22.16 -7.66
N MET A 88 -5.96 -21.04 -6.95
CA MET A 88 -7.25 -20.49 -6.54
C MET A 88 -8.09 -20.02 -7.73
N THR A 89 -7.44 -19.71 -8.87
CA THR A 89 -8.14 -19.35 -10.12
C THR A 89 -8.78 -20.56 -10.81
N LEU A 90 -8.43 -21.77 -10.40
CA LEU A 90 -8.95 -23.03 -10.94
C LEU A 90 -10.19 -23.55 -10.17
N LEU A 91 -10.57 -22.90 -9.06
CA LEU A 91 -11.75 -23.24 -8.26
C LEU A 91 -13.00 -22.77 -8.98
N THR A 92 -13.73 -23.70 -9.58
CA THR A 92 -14.97 -23.41 -10.34
C THR A 92 -16.21 -23.31 -9.48
N GLU A 93 -16.19 -23.97 -8.33
CA GLU A 93 -17.32 -23.93 -7.39
C GLU A 93 -17.35 -22.62 -6.61
N PRO A 94 -18.55 -22.09 -6.32
CA PRO A 94 -18.71 -20.86 -5.57
C PRO A 94 -18.04 -20.92 -4.19
N MET A 95 -17.17 -19.96 -3.90
CA MET A 95 -16.51 -19.83 -2.63
C MET A 95 -16.99 -18.57 -1.92
N GLN A 96 -17.57 -18.73 -0.76
CA GLN A 96 -18.00 -17.61 0.08
C GLN A 96 -16.77 -16.93 0.69
N VAL A 97 -16.55 -15.65 0.33
CA VAL A 97 -15.43 -14.84 0.82
C VAL A 97 -15.83 -14.09 2.09
N ASP A 98 -17.07 -13.61 2.13
CA ASP A 98 -17.69 -12.99 3.29
C ASP A 98 -19.22 -13.24 3.26
N TYR A 99 -19.95 -12.66 4.22
CA TYR A 99 -21.39 -12.90 4.36
C TYR A 99 -22.24 -12.41 3.16
N ARG A 100 -21.68 -11.61 2.25
CA ARG A 100 -22.35 -11.08 1.04
C ARG A 100 -21.61 -11.39 -0.24
N SER A 101 -20.36 -11.82 -0.16
CA SER A 101 -19.51 -11.95 -1.34
C SER A 101 -19.22 -13.41 -1.63
N VAL A 102 -19.53 -13.80 -2.85
CA VAL A 102 -19.19 -15.10 -3.42
C VAL A 102 -18.17 -14.87 -4.56
N ARG A 103 -17.13 -15.65 -4.56
CA ARG A 103 -16.16 -15.70 -5.64
C ARG A 103 -16.32 -17.00 -6.41
N THR A 104 -16.39 -16.89 -7.71
CA THR A 104 -16.39 -18.03 -8.63
C THR A 104 -15.26 -17.81 -9.63
N SER A 105 -14.49 -18.83 -9.93
CA SER A 105 -13.53 -18.79 -11.00
C SER A 105 -14.03 -19.58 -12.20
N SER A 106 -13.63 -19.17 -13.38
CA SER A 106 -13.94 -19.88 -14.64
C SER A 106 -13.10 -21.13 -14.88
N GLY A 107 -12.25 -21.53 -13.92
CA GLY A 107 -11.31 -22.64 -14.10
C GLY A 107 -10.16 -22.34 -15.05
N ILE A 108 -9.92 -21.06 -15.34
CA ILE A 108 -8.93 -20.60 -16.30
C ILE A 108 -7.66 -20.19 -15.54
N ILE A 109 -6.51 -20.61 -16.07
CA ILE A 109 -5.23 -20.14 -15.58
C ILE A 109 -5.05 -18.68 -16.00
N GLY A 110 -5.07 -17.78 -15.01
CA GLY A 110 -4.78 -16.37 -15.23
C GLY A 110 -3.32 -16.17 -15.58
N GLU A 111 -3.05 -15.45 -16.66
CA GLU A 111 -1.73 -15.02 -17.07
C GLU A 111 -1.68 -13.49 -17.04
N SER A 112 -0.61 -12.94 -16.52
CA SER A 112 -0.39 -11.50 -16.57
C SER A 112 1.04 -11.19 -16.95
N ASP A 113 1.19 -10.26 -17.86
CA ASP A 113 2.43 -9.68 -18.29
C ASP A 113 2.49 -8.24 -17.82
N THR A 114 3.57 -7.84 -17.20
CA THR A 114 3.72 -6.50 -16.67
C THR A 114 5.09 -5.93 -17.04
N TRP A 115 5.09 -4.80 -17.69
CA TRP A 115 6.26 -3.96 -17.86
C TRP A 115 6.27 -2.90 -16.76
N HIS A 116 7.39 -2.74 -16.10
CA HIS A 116 7.60 -1.71 -15.09
C HIS A 116 8.88 -0.94 -15.39
N THR A 117 8.79 0.39 -15.32
CA THR A 117 9.94 1.30 -15.40
C THR A 117 9.86 2.31 -14.28
N SER A 118 10.97 2.53 -13.59
CA SER A 118 11.07 3.53 -12.53
C SER A 118 12.39 4.28 -12.62
N GLY A 119 12.36 5.55 -12.21
CA GLY A 119 13.52 6.40 -12.11
C GLY A 119 13.46 7.19 -10.81
N GLU A 120 14.60 7.33 -10.14
CA GLU A 120 14.76 8.16 -8.96
C GLU A 120 16.01 9.01 -9.11
N TRP A 121 15.87 10.31 -8.95
CA TRP A 121 16.99 11.23 -8.78
C TRP A 121 17.02 11.70 -7.33
N LYS A 122 18.18 11.51 -6.69
CA LYS A 122 18.42 11.88 -5.30
C LYS A 122 19.53 12.90 -5.22
N TRP A 123 19.25 14.00 -4.54
CA TRP A 123 20.19 15.05 -4.24
C TRP A 123 20.31 15.25 -2.74
N GLN A 124 21.55 15.21 -2.23
CA GLN A 124 21.85 15.30 -0.81
C GLN A 124 22.88 16.40 -0.58
N LEU A 125 22.62 17.25 0.37
CA LEU A 125 23.54 18.27 0.87
C LEU A 125 23.89 17.96 2.33
N PRO A 126 24.87 17.07 2.59
CA PRO A 126 25.18 16.60 3.94
C PRO A 126 25.48 17.72 4.91
N MET A 127 26.28 18.72 4.49
CA MET A 127 26.62 19.88 5.32
C MET A 127 25.43 20.76 5.69
N GLN A 128 24.38 20.71 4.87
CA GLN A 128 23.14 21.46 5.13
C GLN A 128 22.03 20.56 5.69
N TYR A 129 22.32 19.27 5.92
CA TYR A 129 21.34 18.28 6.39
C TYR A 129 20.06 18.27 5.55
N PHE A 130 20.20 18.39 4.24
CA PHE A 130 19.09 18.43 3.29
C PHE A 130 19.16 17.28 2.31
N THR A 131 18.01 16.64 2.04
CA THR A 131 17.86 15.62 1.00
C THR A 131 16.61 15.93 0.19
N LEU A 132 16.75 15.86 -1.13
CA LEU A 132 15.62 15.92 -2.08
C LEU A 132 15.65 14.65 -2.93
N SER A 133 14.48 14.03 -3.11
CA SER A 133 14.29 12.89 -4.00
C SER A 133 13.13 13.17 -4.94
N LEU A 134 13.35 12.96 -6.24
CA LEU A 134 12.33 13.01 -7.28
C LEU A 134 12.24 11.62 -7.89
N ALA A 135 11.06 11.03 -7.92
CA ALA A 135 10.88 9.73 -8.53
C ALA A 135 9.68 9.71 -9.48
N ALA A 136 9.80 8.93 -10.54
CA ALA A 136 8.75 8.63 -11.48
C ALA A 136 8.69 7.13 -11.72
N SER A 137 7.49 6.57 -11.85
CA SER A 137 7.32 5.18 -12.23
C SER A 137 6.17 5.02 -13.20
N HIS A 138 6.30 4.07 -14.11
CA HIS A 138 5.29 3.67 -15.05
C HIS A 138 5.19 2.14 -15.05
N SER A 139 3.96 1.64 -15.08
CA SER A 139 3.69 0.21 -15.17
C SER A 139 2.55 -0.01 -16.16
N GLU A 140 2.73 -0.94 -17.07
CA GLU A 140 1.73 -1.38 -18.03
C GLU A 140 1.55 -2.88 -17.88
N GLY A 141 0.30 -3.32 -17.69
CA GLY A 141 -0.06 -4.71 -17.47
C GLY A 141 -1.06 -5.19 -18.52
N LYS A 142 -0.87 -6.42 -18.99
CA LYS A 142 -1.82 -7.16 -19.80
C LYS A 142 -2.15 -8.46 -19.09
N GLN A 143 -3.44 -8.81 -19.03
CA GLN A 143 -3.93 -10.06 -18.44
C GLN A 143 -4.86 -10.75 -19.45
N ASN A 144 -4.88 -12.08 -19.42
CA ASN A 144 -5.81 -12.88 -20.23
C ASN A 144 -7.18 -13.05 -19.56
N THR A 145 -7.37 -12.44 -18.38
CA THR A 145 -8.62 -12.53 -17.63
C THR A 145 -9.12 -11.14 -17.25
N LEU A 146 -10.44 -11.01 -17.18
CA LEU A 146 -11.13 -9.81 -16.70
C LEU A 146 -12.06 -10.22 -15.57
N THR A 147 -11.95 -9.55 -14.41
CA THR A 147 -12.87 -9.80 -13.30
C THR A 147 -14.19 -9.09 -13.56
N SER A 148 -15.28 -9.86 -13.64
CA SER A 148 -16.65 -9.35 -13.70
C SER A 148 -17.28 -9.41 -12.33
N GLN A 149 -17.90 -8.30 -11.94
CA GLN A 149 -18.71 -8.22 -10.74
C GLN A 149 -20.19 -8.17 -11.10
N SER A 150 -20.97 -9.04 -10.51
CA SER A 150 -22.43 -9.04 -10.58
C SER A 150 -23.00 -8.73 -9.21
N VAL A 151 -23.98 -7.83 -9.16
CA VAL A 151 -24.67 -7.42 -7.93
C VAL A 151 -26.15 -7.80 -8.08
N SER A 152 -26.63 -8.65 -7.19
CA SER A 152 -28.05 -9.06 -7.13
C SER A 152 -28.58 -8.80 -5.73
N GLY A 153 -29.35 -7.72 -5.55
CA GLY A 153 -29.80 -7.29 -4.24
C GLY A 153 -28.63 -6.92 -3.33
N ILE A 154 -28.41 -7.71 -2.28
CA ILE A 154 -27.31 -7.51 -1.32
C ILE A 154 -26.10 -8.40 -1.62
N ASP A 155 -26.26 -9.36 -2.54
CA ASP A 155 -25.22 -10.35 -2.84
C ASP A 155 -24.31 -9.85 -3.96
N ILE A 156 -23.01 -10.06 -3.78
CA ILE A 156 -21.96 -9.70 -4.74
C ILE A 156 -21.30 -10.98 -5.22
N SER A 157 -21.32 -11.20 -6.52
CA SER A 157 -20.61 -12.31 -7.15
C SER A 157 -19.46 -11.75 -8.01
N ASN A 158 -18.27 -12.28 -7.80
CA ASN A 158 -17.09 -11.96 -8.61
C ASN A 158 -16.70 -13.17 -9.43
N THR A 159 -16.69 -13.03 -10.73
CA THR A 159 -16.36 -14.11 -11.69
C THR A 159 -15.21 -13.66 -12.58
N SER A 160 -14.23 -14.53 -12.79
CA SER A 160 -13.15 -14.28 -13.74
C SER A 160 -13.60 -14.72 -15.14
N LEU A 161 -13.62 -13.81 -16.09
CA LEU A 161 -13.93 -14.05 -17.49
C LEU A 161 -12.64 -14.27 -18.29
N LEU A 162 -12.66 -15.17 -19.28
CA LEU A 162 -11.59 -15.31 -20.27
C LEU A 162 -11.69 -14.16 -21.27
N ARG A 163 -11.05 -13.06 -20.94
CA ARG A 163 -11.02 -11.87 -21.78
C ARG A 163 -9.75 -11.09 -21.51
N ASP A 164 -9.04 -10.71 -22.54
CA ASP A 164 -7.89 -9.84 -22.41
C ASP A 164 -8.28 -8.52 -21.74
N SER A 165 -7.51 -8.10 -20.77
CA SER A 165 -7.64 -6.81 -20.09
C SER A 165 -6.30 -6.11 -20.00
N ARG A 166 -6.33 -4.79 -19.98
CA ARG A 166 -5.13 -3.95 -19.88
C ARG A 166 -5.24 -3.00 -18.71
N SER A 167 -4.12 -2.73 -18.10
CA SER A 167 -4.00 -1.73 -17.05
C SER A 167 -2.73 -0.93 -17.22
N SER A 168 -2.78 0.35 -16.89
CA SER A 168 -1.60 1.20 -16.83
C SER A 168 -1.63 2.06 -15.57
N SER A 169 -0.46 2.34 -15.03
CA SER A 169 -0.31 3.19 -13.86
C SER A 169 0.96 4.00 -13.98
N THR A 170 0.87 5.32 -13.79
CA THR A 170 2.02 6.21 -13.74
C THR A 170 1.98 6.99 -12.44
N SER A 171 3.12 7.16 -11.79
CA SER A 171 3.22 7.98 -10.60
C SER A 171 4.47 8.86 -10.62
N PHE A 172 4.32 10.04 -10.03
CA PHE A 172 5.38 10.99 -9.78
C PHE A 172 5.41 11.29 -8.29
N SER A 173 6.58 11.34 -7.70
CA SER A 173 6.74 11.70 -6.29
C SER A 173 7.92 12.63 -6.08
N VAL A 174 7.75 13.52 -5.11
CA VAL A 174 8.78 14.39 -4.60
C VAL A 174 8.85 14.23 -3.09
N ALA A 175 10.04 14.03 -2.55
CA ALA A 175 10.27 13.97 -1.12
C ALA A 175 11.42 14.88 -0.73
N ALA A 176 11.26 15.65 0.32
CA ALA A 176 12.30 16.51 0.87
C ALA A 176 12.39 16.30 2.38
N THR A 177 13.63 16.25 2.88
CA THR A 177 13.89 16.23 4.33
C THR A 177 14.92 17.29 4.68
N LYS A 178 14.71 17.98 5.78
CA LYS A 178 15.63 18.99 6.31
C LYS A 178 15.75 18.81 7.80
N ASN A 179 17.01 18.67 8.29
CA ASN A 179 17.30 18.80 9.71
C ASN A 179 17.87 20.19 9.97
N ILE A 180 17.45 20.80 11.04
CA ILE A 180 17.92 22.11 11.52
C ILE A 180 18.50 21.90 12.92
N PRO A 181 19.81 21.63 13.03
CA PRO A 181 20.43 21.30 14.31
C PRO A 181 20.30 22.40 15.36
N SER A 182 20.35 23.65 14.94
CA SER A 182 20.19 24.81 15.85
C SER A 182 18.83 24.89 16.54
N LEU A 183 17.80 24.29 15.94
CA LEU A 183 16.44 24.22 16.48
C LEU A 183 16.09 22.82 16.99
N PHE A 184 17.05 21.89 16.94
CA PHE A 184 16.80 20.47 17.20
C PHE A 184 15.53 19.96 16.48
N ALA A 185 15.38 20.39 15.21
CA ALA A 185 14.17 20.15 14.43
C ALA A 185 14.47 19.35 13.15
N LYS A 186 13.56 18.44 12.84
CA LYS A 186 13.54 17.67 11.59
C LYS A 186 12.20 17.90 10.92
N PHE A 187 12.24 18.23 9.62
CA PHE A 187 11.10 18.41 8.75
C PHE A 187 11.18 17.44 7.60
N GLY A 188 10.06 16.82 7.28
CA GLY A 188 9.88 15.99 6.10
C GLY A 188 8.63 16.40 5.35
N ALA A 189 8.71 16.40 4.03
CA ALA A 189 7.56 16.60 3.15
C ALA A 189 7.64 15.61 1.99
N ASN A 190 6.50 15.04 1.62
CA ASN A 190 6.37 14.11 0.52
C ASN A 190 5.09 14.43 -0.24
N GLY A 191 5.18 14.49 -1.56
CA GLY A 191 4.05 14.64 -2.46
C GLY A 191 4.08 13.53 -3.50
N ARG A 192 2.90 12.95 -3.79
CA ARG A 192 2.73 11.97 -4.84
C ARG A 192 1.52 12.29 -5.68
N TYR A 193 1.69 12.26 -6.98
CA TYR A 193 0.61 12.24 -7.95
C TYR A 193 0.61 10.91 -8.68
N SER A 194 -0.54 10.27 -8.85
CA SER A 194 -0.64 9.08 -9.65
C SER A 194 -1.90 9.09 -10.51
N PHE A 195 -1.78 8.53 -11.70
CA PHE A 195 -2.90 8.27 -12.58
C PHE A 195 -2.79 6.85 -13.12
N GLY A 196 -3.94 6.21 -13.28
CA GLY A 196 -4.03 4.86 -13.80
C GLY A 196 -5.29 4.66 -14.61
N SER A 197 -5.24 3.67 -15.49
CA SER A 197 -6.37 3.18 -16.23
C SER A 197 -6.40 1.66 -16.18
N GLY A 198 -7.59 1.09 -16.29
CA GLY A 198 -7.77 -0.36 -16.31
C GLY A 198 -9.17 -0.70 -16.75
N GLU A 199 -9.39 -1.96 -17.02
CA GLU A 199 -10.68 -2.50 -17.41
C GLU A 199 -11.27 -3.31 -16.27
N GLN A 200 -12.55 -3.21 -16.06
CA GLN A 200 -13.36 -4.03 -15.15
C GLN A 200 -14.63 -4.44 -15.88
N ALA A 201 -15.29 -5.49 -15.46
CA ALA A 201 -16.60 -5.82 -15.97
C ALA A 201 -17.67 -5.74 -14.88
N VAL A 202 -18.86 -5.27 -15.25
CA VAL A 202 -20.04 -5.27 -14.40
C VAL A 202 -21.15 -5.95 -15.17
N ASN A 203 -21.71 -7.00 -14.58
CA ASN A 203 -22.68 -7.84 -15.26
C ASN A 203 -22.18 -8.25 -16.68
N GLU A 204 -20.91 -8.71 -16.75
CA GLU A 204 -20.22 -9.13 -17.98
C GLU A 204 -19.94 -8.01 -18.99
N THR A 205 -20.41 -6.80 -18.76
CA THR A 205 -20.11 -5.64 -19.61
C THR A 205 -18.80 -4.99 -19.18
N ALA A 206 -17.83 -4.92 -20.09
CA ALA A 206 -16.55 -4.28 -19.80
C ALA A 206 -16.70 -2.76 -19.70
N ILE A 207 -16.02 -2.21 -18.71
CA ILE A 207 -16.03 -0.78 -18.37
C ILE A 207 -14.59 -0.32 -18.17
N ASP A 208 -14.20 0.73 -18.88
CA ASP A 208 -12.95 1.43 -18.64
C ASP A 208 -13.01 2.21 -17.34
N THR A 209 -11.97 2.07 -16.55
CA THR A 209 -11.77 2.82 -15.31
C THR A 209 -10.55 3.70 -15.43
N ARG A 210 -10.64 4.93 -14.91
CA ARG A 210 -9.52 5.86 -14.81
C ARG A 210 -9.48 6.44 -13.41
N THR A 211 -8.32 6.43 -12.79
CA THR A 211 -8.12 6.94 -11.45
C THR A 211 -6.99 7.95 -11.44
N ASN A 212 -7.24 9.13 -10.88
CA ASN A 212 -6.25 10.15 -10.57
C ASN A 212 -6.21 10.35 -9.07
N SER A 213 -5.02 10.44 -8.49
CA SER A 213 -4.88 10.68 -7.05
C SER A 213 -3.70 11.58 -6.71
N TYR A 214 -3.87 12.35 -5.65
CA TYR A 214 -2.83 13.15 -5.01
C TYR A 214 -2.71 12.71 -3.56
N ALA A 215 -1.49 12.55 -3.09
CA ALA A 215 -1.19 12.32 -1.69
C ALA A 215 -0.09 13.30 -1.27
N LEU A 216 -0.34 14.01 -0.17
CA LEU A 216 0.64 14.90 0.45
C LEU A 216 0.85 14.44 1.88
N HIS A 217 2.09 14.37 2.30
CA HIS A 217 2.47 14.03 3.66
C HIS A 217 3.50 15.01 4.15
N GLY A 218 3.33 15.50 5.36
CA GLY A 218 4.26 16.35 6.07
C GLY A 218 4.50 15.83 7.47
N ASN A 219 5.75 15.84 7.91
CA ASN A 219 6.09 15.45 9.27
C ASN A 219 7.11 16.39 9.88
N THR A 220 7.04 16.59 11.19
CA THR A 220 8.04 17.34 11.92
C THR A 220 8.26 16.72 13.31
N THR A 221 9.51 16.79 13.74
CA THR A 221 9.91 16.49 15.12
C THR A 221 10.76 17.66 15.59
N ILE A 222 10.44 18.23 16.75
CA ILE A 222 11.15 19.36 17.34
C ILE A 222 11.42 19.02 18.79
N THR A 223 12.66 19.20 19.23
CA THR A 223 13.10 19.03 20.63
C THR A 223 13.65 20.35 21.13
N PRO A 224 12.77 21.33 21.42
CA PRO A 224 13.20 22.70 21.73
C PRO A 224 14.03 22.79 23.03
N VAL A 225 13.82 21.85 23.92
CA VAL A 225 14.58 21.66 25.15
C VAL A 225 14.73 20.17 25.44
N PRO A 226 15.77 19.73 26.18
CA PRO A 226 16.04 18.29 26.38
C PRO A 226 14.92 17.48 27.02
N TRP A 227 14.02 18.15 27.75
CA TRP A 227 12.90 17.51 28.43
C TRP A 227 11.57 17.56 27.66
N LEU A 228 11.53 18.15 26.42
CA LEU A 228 10.32 18.29 25.61
C LEU A 228 10.57 17.88 24.17
N GLU A 229 9.80 16.94 23.66
CA GLU A 229 9.75 16.55 22.25
C GLU A 229 8.34 16.72 21.71
N LEU A 230 8.23 17.37 20.58
CA LEU A 230 7.00 17.60 19.83
C LEU A 230 7.09 16.89 18.49
N ARG A 231 6.08 16.09 18.18
CA ARG A 231 5.93 15.43 16.87
C ARG A 231 4.61 15.85 16.24
N TYR A 232 4.63 16.04 14.96
CA TYR A 232 3.41 16.31 14.18
C TYR A 232 3.51 15.71 12.82
N ASP A 233 2.43 15.03 12.39
CA ASP A 233 2.26 14.41 11.09
C ASP A 233 0.94 14.87 10.48
N ILE A 234 0.95 15.17 9.17
CA ILE A 234 -0.23 15.51 8.40
C ILE A 234 -0.24 14.74 7.10
N ASN A 235 -1.38 14.15 6.77
CA ASN A 235 -1.62 13.48 5.50
C ASN A 235 -2.87 14.06 4.85
N TYR A 236 -2.75 14.38 3.57
CA TYR A 236 -3.85 14.75 2.71
C TYR A 236 -3.92 13.80 1.53
N GLY A 237 -5.09 13.25 1.27
CA GLY A 237 -5.35 12.39 0.12
C GLY A 237 -6.57 12.86 -0.64
N TRP A 238 -6.42 12.89 -1.95
CA TRP A 238 -7.51 13.13 -2.88
C TRP A 238 -7.44 12.08 -3.99
N SER A 239 -8.58 11.50 -4.35
CA SER A 239 -8.66 10.53 -5.43
C SER A 239 -9.96 10.73 -6.20
N ARG A 240 -9.87 10.63 -7.52
CA ARG A 240 -11.01 10.64 -8.42
C ARG A 240 -10.97 9.44 -9.33
N SER A 241 -11.97 8.57 -9.21
CA SER A 241 -12.18 7.43 -10.10
C SER A 241 -13.34 7.73 -11.04
N ARG A 242 -13.11 7.50 -12.33
CA ARG A 242 -14.12 7.62 -13.39
C ARG A 242 -14.34 6.24 -13.99
N TYR A 243 -15.60 5.88 -14.20
CA TYR A 243 -16.00 4.63 -14.82
C TYR A 243 -17.28 4.87 -15.63
N SER A 244 -17.25 4.55 -16.92
CA SER A 244 -18.33 4.91 -17.85
C SER A 244 -18.63 6.42 -17.74
N GLN A 245 -19.87 6.79 -17.48
CA GLN A 245 -20.30 8.19 -17.32
C GLN A 245 -20.32 8.67 -15.86
N LYS A 246 -19.91 7.81 -14.90
CA LYS A 246 -19.92 8.13 -13.46
C LYS A 246 -18.52 8.50 -12.98
N SER A 247 -18.46 9.31 -11.95
CA SER A 247 -17.21 9.60 -11.25
C SER A 247 -17.41 9.67 -9.76
N ASN A 248 -16.49 9.09 -9.01
CA ASN A 248 -16.42 9.21 -7.56
C ASN A 248 -15.18 10.00 -7.19
N THR A 249 -15.34 10.92 -6.26
CA THR A 249 -14.23 11.68 -5.69
C THR A 249 -14.18 11.43 -4.20
N THR A 250 -13.01 11.20 -3.67
CA THR A 250 -12.77 11.01 -2.23
C THR A 250 -11.68 11.94 -1.75
N THR A 251 -11.91 12.52 -0.59
CA THR A 251 -10.93 13.36 0.09
C THR A 251 -10.75 12.86 1.51
N SER A 252 -9.50 12.78 1.94
CA SER A 252 -9.15 12.43 3.31
C SER A 252 -8.10 13.38 3.85
N ILE A 253 -8.26 13.80 5.09
CA ILE A 253 -7.24 14.51 5.87
C ILE A 253 -7.07 13.74 7.16
N SER A 254 -5.84 13.42 7.50
CA SER A 254 -5.50 12.94 8.83
C SER A 254 -4.30 13.71 9.36
N HIS A 255 -4.33 14.02 10.62
CA HIS A 255 -3.17 14.58 11.30
C HIS A 255 -3.08 14.01 12.70
N SER A 256 -1.86 13.77 13.12
CA SER A 256 -1.52 13.31 14.45
C SER A 256 -0.46 14.21 15.07
N GLY A 257 -0.53 14.36 16.36
CA GLY A 257 0.44 15.11 17.15
C GLY A 257 0.77 14.35 18.41
N ALA A 258 2.03 14.38 18.82
CA ALA A 258 2.49 13.81 20.07
C ALA A 258 3.34 14.83 20.82
N VAL A 259 3.11 14.93 22.11
CA VAL A 259 3.93 15.72 23.06
C VAL A 259 4.52 14.75 24.05
N HIS A 260 5.85 14.66 24.07
CA HIS A 260 6.59 13.90 25.06
C HIS A 260 7.30 14.84 26.02
N ILE A 261 7.12 14.64 27.32
CA ILE A 261 7.72 15.42 28.39
C ILE A 261 8.54 14.47 29.26
N PHE A 262 9.81 14.77 29.42
CA PHE A 262 10.78 14.02 30.23
C PHE A 262 11.22 14.85 31.45
N PRO A 263 10.37 15.03 32.48
CA PRO A 263 10.67 15.91 33.60
C PRO A 263 11.94 15.48 34.36
N ILE A 264 12.19 14.18 34.39
CA ILE A 264 13.39 13.52 34.89
C ILE A 264 13.73 12.33 33.99
N ALA A 265 14.95 11.86 34.02
CA ALA A 265 15.44 10.76 33.16
C ALA A 265 14.65 9.44 33.28
N THR A 266 13.94 9.26 34.37
CA THR A 266 13.16 8.05 34.69
C THR A 266 11.67 8.18 34.41
N LEU A 267 11.17 9.37 34.12
CA LEU A 267 9.74 9.64 33.88
C LEU A 267 9.52 10.16 32.45
N ASP A 268 8.69 9.48 31.72
CA ASP A 268 8.23 9.84 30.36
C ASP A 268 6.70 10.00 30.39
N LEU A 269 6.24 11.21 30.09
CA LEU A 269 4.82 11.54 29.95
C LEU A 269 4.53 11.78 28.48
N SER A 270 3.51 11.15 27.91
CA SER A 270 3.08 11.43 26.55
C SER A 270 1.60 11.81 26.47
N LEU A 271 1.31 12.70 25.54
CA LEU A 271 -0.03 13.04 25.12
C LEU A 271 -0.07 12.90 23.59
N ASP A 272 -0.93 12.03 23.10
CA ASP A 272 -1.08 11.71 21.70
C ASP A 272 -2.47 12.13 21.22
N TYR A 273 -2.51 12.79 20.07
CA TYR A 273 -3.73 13.23 19.42
C TYR A 273 -3.77 12.75 17.98
N ASP A 274 -4.85 12.09 17.61
CA ASP A 274 -5.13 11.65 16.24
C ASP A 274 -6.46 12.24 15.77
N HIS A 275 -6.44 12.82 14.57
CA HIS A 275 -7.65 13.30 13.90
C HIS A 275 -7.70 12.79 12.47
N VAL A 276 -8.87 12.28 12.10
CA VAL A 276 -9.16 11.83 10.74
C VAL A 276 -10.48 12.43 10.28
N ARG A 277 -10.45 13.03 9.10
CA ARG A 277 -11.64 13.45 8.36
C ARG A 277 -11.64 12.76 7.02
N ARG A 278 -12.67 11.97 6.73
CA ARG A 278 -12.83 11.26 5.44
C ARG A 278 -14.19 11.57 4.83
N GLN A 279 -14.18 11.68 3.52
CA GLN A 279 -15.40 11.80 2.74
C GLN A 279 -16.09 10.44 2.66
N LEU A 280 -17.40 10.39 2.91
CA LEU A 280 -18.25 9.21 2.78
C LEU A 280 -19.02 9.24 1.45
N THR A 281 -19.62 10.38 1.14
CA THR A 281 -20.34 10.67 -0.11
C THR A 281 -19.96 12.06 -0.59
N ALA A 282 -20.52 12.52 -1.71
CA ALA A 282 -20.20 13.83 -2.26
C ALA A 282 -20.26 14.97 -1.21
N ASP A 283 -21.25 14.93 -0.31
CA ASP A 283 -21.51 16.00 0.65
C ASP A 283 -21.36 15.59 2.12
N GLN A 284 -21.01 14.34 2.38
CA GLN A 284 -20.92 13.83 3.75
C GLN A 284 -19.47 13.51 4.11
N TYR A 285 -19.05 14.01 5.26
CA TYR A 285 -17.75 13.74 5.86
C TYR A 285 -17.92 13.12 7.24
N LYS A 286 -17.12 12.11 7.53
CA LYS A 286 -16.97 11.57 8.88
C LYS A 286 -15.68 12.09 9.49
N ARG A 287 -15.76 12.43 10.77
CA ARG A 287 -14.62 12.91 11.56
C ARG A 287 -14.46 12.00 12.77
N MET A 288 -13.22 11.76 13.13
CA MET A 288 -12.86 11.05 14.36
C MET A 288 -11.68 11.77 15.00
N SER A 289 -11.73 11.93 16.29
CA SER A 289 -10.59 12.42 17.08
C SER A 289 -10.36 11.50 18.25
N LEU A 290 -9.12 11.09 18.44
CA LEU A 290 -8.68 10.30 19.59
C LEU A 290 -7.64 11.09 20.38
N PHE A 291 -7.75 11.04 21.68
CA PHE A 291 -6.74 11.53 22.62
C PHE A 291 -6.33 10.39 23.52
N ASN A 292 -5.02 10.16 23.60
CA ASN A 292 -4.43 9.18 24.47
C ASN A 292 -3.37 9.86 25.34
N ALA A 293 -3.21 9.41 26.56
CA ALA A 293 -2.15 9.89 27.45
C ALA A 293 -1.43 8.69 28.06
N SER A 294 -0.14 8.82 28.26
CA SER A 294 0.60 7.78 28.99
C SER A 294 1.63 8.40 29.95
N ALA A 295 1.91 7.66 31.02
CA ALA A 295 2.98 7.95 31.95
C ALA A 295 3.81 6.68 32.15
N GLN A 296 5.10 6.76 31.86
CA GLN A 296 6.03 5.64 32.03
C GLN A 296 7.11 6.02 33.03
N TYR A 297 7.23 5.22 34.08
CA TYR A 297 8.28 5.36 35.07
C TYR A 297 9.24 4.17 35.04
N LYS A 298 10.53 4.47 34.90
CA LYS A 298 11.62 3.49 34.82
C LYS A 298 12.38 3.48 36.14
N CYS A 299 12.33 2.39 36.89
CA CYS A 299 13.07 2.18 38.13
C CYS A 299 13.94 0.94 38.00
N LYS A 300 15.26 1.08 37.94
CA LYS A 300 16.26 -0.02 37.84
C LYS A 300 15.77 -1.23 37.03
N ARG A 301 15.10 -2.18 37.66
CA ARG A 301 14.59 -3.42 37.04
C ARG A 301 13.08 -3.42 36.75
N LEU A 302 12.37 -2.35 37.10
CA LEU A 302 10.92 -2.23 36.96
C LEU A 302 10.58 -1.07 36.03
N VAL A 303 9.74 -1.31 35.04
CA VAL A 303 9.11 -0.29 34.20
C VAL A 303 7.62 -0.34 34.48
N LEU A 304 7.06 0.73 35.01
CA LEU A 304 5.62 0.93 35.20
C LEU A 304 5.13 1.84 34.10
N ARG A 305 4.03 1.46 33.43
CA ARG A 305 3.39 2.28 32.41
C ARG A 305 1.88 2.31 32.64
N LEU A 306 1.37 3.52 32.83
CA LEU A 306 -0.04 3.83 32.87
C LEU A 306 -0.46 4.36 31.50
N GLU A 307 -1.46 3.78 30.89
CA GLU A 307 -2.02 4.17 29.59
C GLU A 307 -3.48 4.54 29.78
N LEU A 308 -3.87 5.68 29.20
CA LEU A 308 -5.21 6.22 29.19
C LEU A 308 -5.61 6.39 27.73
N ASP A 309 -6.39 5.46 27.19
CA ASP A 309 -6.76 5.48 25.80
C ASP A 309 -8.16 6.03 25.59
N ASN A 310 -8.35 6.66 24.43
CA ASN A 310 -9.63 7.18 23.98
C ASN A 310 -10.31 8.12 25.00
N LEU A 311 -9.58 9.13 25.49
CA LEU A 311 -10.05 10.08 26.48
C LEU A 311 -11.35 10.81 26.07
N LEU A 312 -11.56 10.99 24.75
CA LEU A 312 -12.78 11.57 24.20
C LEU A 312 -13.97 10.61 24.16
N ASN A 313 -13.77 9.32 24.51
CA ASN A 313 -14.80 8.29 24.53
C ASN A 313 -15.51 8.11 23.18
N GLN A 314 -14.74 8.12 22.10
CA GLN A 314 -15.25 7.81 20.76
C GLN A 314 -15.67 6.33 20.70
N ARG A 315 -16.93 6.07 20.35
CA ARG A 315 -17.45 4.70 20.32
C ARG A 315 -17.71 4.14 18.93
N HIS A 316 -17.67 4.98 17.92
CA HIS A 316 -17.93 4.60 16.55
C HIS A 316 -16.92 5.23 15.59
N TYR A 317 -16.43 4.43 14.66
CA TYR A 317 -15.60 4.87 13.56
C TYR A 317 -16.15 4.30 12.27
N ALA A 318 -16.56 5.16 11.36
CA ALA A 318 -17.00 4.75 10.04
C ALA A 318 -16.12 5.37 8.96
N TYR A 319 -15.82 4.58 7.92
CA TYR A 319 -15.16 5.07 6.72
C TYR A 319 -15.67 4.36 5.48
N THR A 320 -15.53 5.01 4.33
CA THR A 320 -15.87 4.45 3.03
C THR A 320 -14.60 4.25 2.20
N ILE A 321 -14.47 3.10 1.59
CA ILE A 321 -13.48 2.80 0.56
C ILE A 321 -14.20 2.75 -0.77
N PHE A 322 -13.69 3.49 -1.75
CA PHE A 322 -14.12 3.41 -3.14
C PHE A 322 -13.11 2.54 -3.90
N ASN A 323 -13.60 1.44 -4.46
CA ASN A 323 -12.79 0.57 -5.29
C ASN A 323 -13.48 0.41 -6.65
N GLY A 324 -13.01 1.16 -7.64
CA GLY A 324 -13.64 1.23 -8.95
C GLY A 324 -15.09 1.71 -8.83
N ILE A 325 -16.03 0.82 -9.12
CA ILE A 325 -17.47 1.10 -9.08
C ILE A 325 -18.10 0.90 -7.69
N ASN A 326 -17.36 0.31 -6.74
CA ASN A 326 -17.88 -0.12 -5.45
C ASN A 326 -17.62 0.89 -4.35
N ASN A 327 -18.60 1.02 -3.48
CA ASN A 327 -18.54 1.75 -2.23
C ASN A 327 -18.66 0.76 -1.08
N TYR A 328 -17.60 0.61 -0.28
CA TYR A 328 -17.61 -0.17 0.94
C TYR A 328 -17.60 0.76 2.13
N THR A 329 -18.70 0.83 2.87
CA THR A 329 -18.75 1.58 4.13
C THR A 329 -18.59 0.60 5.29
N TYR A 330 -17.58 0.84 6.09
CA TYR A 330 -17.27 0.08 7.30
C TYR A 330 -17.67 0.93 8.50
N ASP A 331 -18.37 0.32 9.43
CA ASP A 331 -18.67 0.93 10.73
C ASP A 331 -18.15 -0.01 11.83
N TYR A 332 -17.25 0.51 12.64
CA TYR A 332 -16.62 -0.23 13.74
C TYR A 332 -17.04 0.35 15.07
N ALA A 333 -17.47 -0.50 15.97
CA ALA A 333 -17.56 -0.16 17.38
C ALA A 333 -16.15 -0.07 17.97
N LEU A 334 -15.80 1.08 18.52
CA LEU A 334 -14.53 1.28 19.22
C LEU A 334 -14.72 0.98 20.72
N CYS A 335 -13.68 0.44 21.34
CA CYS A 335 -13.60 0.40 22.79
C CYS A 335 -13.70 1.83 23.34
N GLY A 336 -14.55 2.03 24.35
CA GLY A 336 -14.63 3.30 25.04
C GLY A 336 -13.29 3.67 25.74
N ARG A 337 -13.34 4.58 26.71
CA ARG A 337 -12.16 4.91 27.51
C ARG A 337 -11.61 3.66 28.18
N THR A 338 -10.31 3.45 28.06
CA THR A 338 -9.60 2.37 28.74
C THR A 338 -8.48 2.93 29.58
N VAL A 339 -8.26 2.29 30.71
CA VAL A 339 -7.13 2.56 31.61
C VAL A 339 -6.38 1.26 31.77
N MET A 340 -5.10 1.25 31.43
CA MET A 340 -4.25 0.08 31.52
C MET A 340 -3.01 0.40 32.35
N LEU A 341 -2.71 -0.46 33.32
CA LEU A 341 -1.44 -0.43 34.04
C LEU A 341 -0.61 -1.64 33.67
N ARG A 342 0.59 -1.40 33.16
CA ARG A 342 1.55 -2.44 32.79
C ARG A 342 2.79 -2.35 33.67
N ALA A 343 3.19 -3.47 34.24
CA ALA A 343 4.45 -3.61 34.96
C ALA A 343 5.36 -4.59 34.22
N THR A 344 6.56 -4.16 33.86
CA THR A 344 7.55 -4.99 33.16
C THR A 344 8.81 -5.11 34.04
N PHE A 345 9.17 -6.32 34.40
CA PHE A 345 10.39 -6.61 35.14
C PHE A 345 11.50 -7.01 34.17
N LYS A 346 12.67 -6.41 34.32
CA LYS A 346 13.89 -6.83 33.61
C LYS A 346 14.67 -7.77 34.52
N LEU A 347 14.79 -8.99 34.08
CA LEU A 347 15.58 -10.03 34.76
C LEU A 347 17.08 -9.81 34.57
#